data_8f3fc19527ad7f29a7a00fc977fa1aed
#
_entry.id   8f3fc19527ad7f29a7a00fc977fa1aed
#
_cell.length_a   1.000
_cell.length_b   1.000
_cell.length_c   1.000
_cell.angle_alpha   90.00
_cell.angle_beta   90.00
_cell.angle_gamma   90.00
#
_symmetry.space_group_name_H-M   'P 1'
#
loop_
_entity.id
_entity.type
_entity.pdbx_description
1 polymer ?
#
loop_
_entity_poly.entity_id
_entity_poly.type
_entity_poly.pdbx_seq_one_letter_code
_entity_poly.pdbx_strand_id
1 'polypeptide(L)'
;MKISEKGKRRYDSVMNAGLELFLKNGFEKTSLNDIVAKGGGSLASIYKFFTNKEGLFASIMEQNFNEFFAELDEKMNLKTAENLEQMFYNFALNYFEVFCKPRALALTRLVISE
;
A
#
# COMPACT_ATOMS: atom_id res chain seq x y z
N MET A 1 -5.47 -6.32 19.05
CA MET A 1 -6.94 -6.32 19.02
C MET A 1 -7.46 -7.28 17.97
N LYS A 2 -8.32 -8.18 18.36
CA LYS A 2 -8.90 -9.13 17.42
C LYS A 2 -10.05 -8.48 16.66
N ILE A 3 -9.91 -8.39 15.35
CA ILE A 3 -10.96 -7.91 14.47
C ILE A 3 -11.73 -9.13 13.97
N SER A 4 -13.07 -9.07 13.98
CA SER A 4 -13.88 -10.14 13.44
C SER A 4 -13.62 -10.27 11.93
N GLU A 5 -13.94 -11.44 11.38
CA GLU A 5 -13.77 -11.66 9.94
C GLU A 5 -14.54 -10.65 9.10
N LYS A 6 -15.75 -10.30 9.54
CA LYS A 6 -16.56 -9.27 8.89
C LYS A 6 -15.87 -7.90 8.98
N GLY A 7 -15.30 -7.58 10.14
CA GLY A 7 -14.55 -6.35 10.34
C GLY A 7 -13.32 -6.29 9.47
N LYS A 8 -12.60 -7.41 9.32
CA LYS A 8 -11.43 -7.47 8.47
C LYS A 8 -11.78 -7.24 6.99
N ARG A 9 -12.88 -7.83 6.53
CA ARG A 9 -13.33 -7.61 5.16
C ARG A 9 -13.68 -6.14 4.92
N ARG A 10 -14.30 -5.50 5.90
CA ARG A 10 -14.63 -4.08 5.84
C ARG A 10 -13.36 -3.23 5.82
N TYR A 11 -12.41 -3.56 6.68
CA TYR A 11 -11.12 -2.89 6.73
C TYR A 11 -10.43 -2.96 5.37
N ASP A 12 -10.34 -4.15 4.79
CA ASP A 12 -9.69 -4.35 3.50
C ASP A 12 -10.43 -3.63 2.38
N SER A 13 -11.76 -3.65 2.41
CA SER A 13 -12.57 -2.97 1.41
C SER A 13 -12.36 -1.45 1.45
N VAL A 14 -12.29 -0.87 2.63
CA VAL A 14 -12.02 0.56 2.80
C VAL A 14 -10.60 0.90 2.34
N MET A 15 -9.62 0.06 2.68
CA MET A 15 -8.24 0.25 2.25
C MET A 15 -8.12 0.25 0.73
N ASN A 16 -8.76 -0.72 0.07
CA ASN A 16 -8.74 -0.83 -1.38
C ASN A 16 -9.43 0.36 -2.05
N ALA A 17 -10.58 0.76 -1.52
CA ALA A 17 -11.32 1.92 -2.05
C ALA A 17 -10.50 3.20 -1.88
N GLY A 18 -9.89 3.37 -0.72
CA GLY A 18 -9.04 4.52 -0.45
C GLY A 18 -7.87 4.61 -1.41
N LEU A 19 -7.15 3.51 -1.59
CA LEU A 19 -6.03 3.45 -2.51
C LEU A 19 -6.45 3.84 -3.92
N GLU A 20 -7.52 3.23 -4.42
CA GLU A 20 -8.00 3.49 -5.76
C GLU A 20 -8.36 4.96 -5.98
N LEU A 21 -9.06 5.55 -5.03
CA LEU A 21 -9.48 6.95 -5.12
C LEU A 21 -8.30 7.92 -4.96
N PHE A 22 -7.38 7.62 -4.04
CA PHE A 22 -6.18 8.43 -3.88
C PHE A 22 -5.32 8.42 -5.14
N LEU A 23 -5.17 7.25 -5.77
CA LEU A 23 -4.40 7.16 -7.01
C LEU A 23 -5.07 7.90 -8.15
N LYS A 24 -6.40 7.88 -8.19
CA LYS A 24 -7.15 8.54 -9.26
C LYS A 24 -7.23 10.05 -9.08
N ASN A 25 -7.53 10.51 -7.87
CA ASN A 25 -7.87 11.91 -7.60
C ASN A 25 -6.83 12.67 -6.77
N GLY A 26 -5.87 11.97 -6.17
CA GLY A 26 -4.94 12.55 -5.21
C GLY A 26 -5.53 12.60 -3.80
N PHE A 27 -4.68 12.90 -2.83
CA PHE A 27 -5.09 12.91 -1.42
C PHE A 27 -6.11 14.02 -1.14
N GLU A 28 -5.79 15.25 -1.55
CA GLU A 28 -6.61 16.42 -1.21
C GLU A 28 -8.02 16.32 -1.78
N LYS A 29 -8.17 15.82 -3.00
CA LYS A 29 -9.45 15.77 -3.69
C LYS A 29 -10.29 14.55 -3.36
N THR A 30 -9.78 13.64 -2.55
CA THR A 30 -10.52 12.47 -2.12
C THR A 30 -11.10 12.72 -0.73
N SER A 31 -12.41 12.55 -0.58
CA SER A 31 -13.06 12.70 0.73
C SER A 31 -13.31 11.34 1.36
N LEU A 32 -13.47 11.32 2.69
CA LEU A 32 -13.86 10.10 3.39
C LEU A 32 -15.25 9.62 2.95
N ASN A 33 -16.14 10.55 2.61
CA ASN A 33 -17.46 10.19 2.08
C ASN A 33 -17.35 9.43 0.75
N ASP A 34 -16.42 9.86 -0.12
CA ASP A 34 -16.18 9.16 -1.38
C ASP A 34 -15.70 7.73 -1.14
N ILE A 35 -14.82 7.57 -0.16
CA ILE A 35 -14.27 6.26 0.19
C ILE A 35 -15.35 5.35 0.74
N VAL A 36 -16.21 5.87 1.61
CA VAL A 36 -17.35 5.11 2.15
C VAL A 36 -18.31 4.69 1.03
N ALA A 37 -18.59 5.61 0.11
CA ALA A 37 -19.49 5.31 -1.01
C ALA A 37 -18.96 4.17 -1.88
N LYS A 38 -17.65 4.09 -2.04
CA LYS A 38 -17.02 3.06 -2.88
C LYS A 38 -16.76 1.77 -2.10
N GLY A 39 -16.23 1.88 -0.88
CA GLY A 39 -15.80 0.72 -0.10
C GLY A 39 -16.84 0.16 0.84
N GLY A 40 -17.91 0.89 1.06
CA GLY A 40 -18.95 0.51 2.01
C GLY A 40 -18.61 0.90 3.44
N GLY A 41 -19.53 0.60 4.34
CA GLY A 41 -19.37 0.97 5.74
C GLY A 41 -19.91 2.36 6.03
N SER A 42 -19.29 3.01 6.99
CA SER A 42 -19.69 4.33 7.43
C SER A 42 -18.47 5.14 7.82
N LEU A 43 -18.65 6.45 7.97
CA LEU A 43 -17.60 7.31 8.51
C LEU A 43 -17.14 6.83 9.88
N ALA A 44 -18.06 6.32 10.68
CA ALA A 44 -17.73 5.78 12.01
C ALA A 44 -16.74 4.61 11.88
N SER A 45 -16.90 3.74 10.87
CA SER A 45 -15.98 2.65 10.62
C SER A 45 -14.57 3.16 10.30
N ILE A 46 -14.46 4.20 9.48
CA ILE A 46 -13.18 4.79 9.14
C ILE A 46 -12.50 5.37 10.38
N TYR A 47 -13.25 6.14 11.18
CA TYR A 47 -12.70 6.70 12.41
C TYR A 47 -12.26 5.61 13.39
N LYS A 48 -13.02 4.54 13.46
CA LYS A 48 -12.68 3.40 14.34
C LYS A 48 -11.37 2.73 13.94
N PHE A 49 -11.19 2.48 12.63
CA PHE A 49 -10.03 1.72 12.14
C PHE A 49 -8.81 2.60 11.90
N PHE A 50 -9.00 3.84 11.48
CA PHE A 50 -7.91 4.65 10.92
C PHE A 50 -7.73 6.00 11.59
N THR A 51 -8.62 6.40 12.45
CA THR A 51 -8.62 7.67 13.18
C THR A 51 -9.05 8.86 12.31
N ASN A 52 -8.45 9.02 11.13
CA ASN A 52 -8.77 10.10 10.21
C ASN A 52 -8.29 9.77 8.80
N LYS A 53 -8.43 10.72 7.88
CA LYS A 53 -8.04 10.54 6.48
C LYS A 53 -6.53 10.30 6.36
N GLU A 54 -5.74 11.04 7.12
CA GLU A 54 -4.29 10.87 7.13
C GLU A 54 -3.89 9.50 7.66
N GLY A 55 -4.58 9.02 8.69
CA GLY A 55 -4.35 7.68 9.23
C GLY A 55 -4.68 6.59 8.23
N LEU A 56 -5.76 6.76 7.48
CA LEU A 56 -6.11 5.84 6.40
C LEU A 56 -5.02 5.84 5.32
N PHE A 57 -4.60 7.01 4.89
CA PHE A 57 -3.54 7.14 3.89
C PHE A 57 -2.25 6.47 4.37
N ALA A 58 -1.85 6.73 5.61
CA ALA A 58 -0.65 6.12 6.19
C ALA A 58 -0.75 4.59 6.24
N SER A 59 -1.91 4.06 6.61
CA SER A 59 -2.12 2.62 6.66
C SER A 59 -2.03 1.98 5.27
N ILE A 60 -2.59 2.64 4.26
CA ILE A 60 -2.52 2.18 2.87
C ILE A 60 -1.05 2.15 2.41
N MET A 61 -0.31 3.22 2.68
CA MET A 61 1.09 3.29 2.26
C MET A 61 1.92 2.22 2.97
N GLU A 62 1.73 2.06 4.27
CA GLU A 62 2.46 1.06 5.04
C GLU A 62 2.22 -0.35 4.50
N GLN A 63 0.96 -0.70 4.26
CA GLN A 63 0.64 -2.03 3.74
C GLN A 63 1.26 -2.28 2.37
N ASN A 64 1.16 -1.31 1.48
CA ASN A 64 1.67 -1.47 0.11
C ASN A 64 3.19 -1.51 0.07
N PHE A 65 3.87 -0.67 0.84
CA PHE A 65 5.32 -0.72 0.91
C PHE A 65 5.81 -2.01 1.55
N ASN A 66 5.13 -2.50 2.58
CA ASN A 66 5.48 -3.78 3.20
C ASN A 66 5.37 -4.92 2.21
N GLU A 67 4.35 -4.91 1.35
CA GLU A 67 4.20 -5.92 0.30
C GLU A 67 5.35 -5.87 -0.70
N PHE A 68 5.76 -4.68 -1.11
CA PHE A 68 6.88 -4.52 -2.04
C PHE A 68 8.19 -4.96 -1.40
N PHE A 69 8.44 -4.61 -0.15
CA PHE A 69 9.65 -5.02 0.55
C PHE A 69 9.67 -6.53 0.81
N ALA A 70 8.52 -7.11 1.13
CA ALA A 70 8.41 -8.56 1.30
C ALA A 70 8.72 -9.30 0.00
N GLU A 71 8.21 -8.79 -1.12
CA GLU A 71 8.50 -9.37 -2.44
C GLU A 71 9.98 -9.26 -2.77
N LEU A 72 10.58 -8.11 -2.50
CA LEU A 72 12.01 -7.91 -2.72
C LEU A 72 12.84 -8.85 -1.86
N ASP A 73 12.49 -8.98 -0.59
CA ASP A 73 13.18 -9.85 0.35
C ASP A 73 13.10 -11.32 -0.10
N GLU A 74 11.92 -11.76 -0.53
CA GLU A 74 11.72 -13.10 -1.04
C GLU A 74 12.61 -13.37 -2.26
N LYS A 75 12.66 -12.44 -3.19
CA LYS A 75 13.49 -12.57 -4.38
C LYS A 75 14.98 -12.60 -4.03
N MET A 76 15.39 -11.82 -3.05
CA MET A 76 16.78 -11.84 -2.58
C MET A 76 17.14 -13.16 -1.92
N ASN A 77 16.23 -13.71 -1.11
CA ASN A 77 16.46 -14.96 -0.39
C ASN A 77 16.53 -16.18 -1.31
N LEU A 78 15.87 -16.13 -2.46
CA LEU A 78 15.86 -17.24 -3.41
C LEU A 78 17.14 -17.33 -4.24
N LYS A 79 18.00 -16.32 -4.16
CA LYS A 79 19.21 -16.27 -4.97
C LYS A 79 20.44 -16.44 -4.11
N THR A 80 21.24 -17.46 -4.45
CA THR A 80 22.52 -17.69 -3.80
C THR A 80 23.57 -16.86 -4.53
N ALA A 81 24.15 -15.88 -3.83
CA ALA A 81 25.20 -15.05 -4.38
C ALA A 81 26.55 -15.71 -4.12
N GLU A 82 27.37 -15.85 -5.16
CA GLU A 82 28.70 -16.44 -5.04
C GLU A 82 29.71 -15.43 -4.54
N ASN A 83 29.46 -14.14 -4.79
CA ASN A 83 30.36 -13.08 -4.37
C ASN A 83 29.57 -11.78 -4.18
N LEU A 84 30.26 -10.78 -3.66
CA LEU A 84 29.66 -9.48 -3.35
C LEU A 84 29.16 -8.76 -4.59
N GLU A 85 29.91 -8.83 -5.69
CA GLU A 85 29.51 -8.21 -6.95
C GLU A 85 28.21 -8.79 -7.47
N GLN A 86 28.08 -10.11 -7.48
CA GLN A 86 26.86 -10.78 -7.91
C GLN A 86 25.69 -10.44 -6.99
N MET A 87 25.95 -10.30 -5.69
CA MET A 87 24.93 -9.92 -4.73
C MET A 87 24.37 -8.54 -5.04
N PHE A 88 25.22 -7.54 -5.31
CA PHE A 88 24.79 -6.21 -5.68
C PHE A 88 24.03 -6.19 -7.00
N TYR A 89 24.51 -6.96 -7.98
CA TYR A 89 23.84 -7.05 -9.28
C TYR A 89 22.44 -7.61 -9.12
N ASN A 90 22.30 -8.71 -8.36
CA ASN A 90 21.00 -9.32 -8.10
C ASN A 90 20.07 -8.38 -7.35
N PHE A 91 20.61 -7.65 -6.36
CA PHE A 91 19.84 -6.64 -5.63
C PHE A 91 19.28 -5.58 -6.58
N ALA A 92 20.12 -5.04 -7.44
CA ALA A 92 19.71 -4.00 -8.37
C ALA A 92 18.63 -4.47 -9.31
N LEU A 93 18.78 -5.67 -9.88
CA LEU A 93 17.77 -6.25 -10.77
C LEU A 93 16.44 -6.46 -10.06
N ASN A 94 16.49 -7.01 -8.85
CA ASN A 94 15.28 -7.27 -8.08
C ASN A 94 14.59 -5.97 -7.64
N TYR A 95 15.37 -4.97 -7.28
CA TYR A 95 14.85 -3.66 -6.94
C TYR A 95 14.09 -3.06 -8.13
N PHE A 96 14.71 -3.08 -9.31
CA PHE A 96 14.05 -2.58 -10.53
C PHE A 96 12.77 -3.33 -10.82
N GLU A 97 12.82 -4.66 -10.71
CA GLU A 97 11.65 -5.50 -11.01
C GLU A 97 10.49 -5.19 -10.10
N VAL A 98 10.76 -4.99 -8.80
CA VAL A 98 9.70 -4.74 -7.81
C VAL A 98 9.21 -3.28 -7.87
N PHE A 99 10.12 -2.31 -7.88
CA PHE A 99 9.78 -0.90 -7.71
C PHE A 99 9.51 -0.15 -9.01
N CYS A 100 9.77 -0.77 -10.16
CA CYS A 100 9.41 -0.18 -11.45
C CYS A 100 8.07 -0.69 -11.99
N LYS A 101 7.36 -1.51 -11.25
CA LYS A 101 5.99 -1.89 -11.63
C LYS A 101 5.10 -0.65 -11.66
N PRO A 102 4.12 -0.60 -12.57
CA PRO A 102 3.22 0.55 -12.67
C PRO A 102 2.57 0.94 -11.35
N ARG A 103 2.16 -0.04 -10.55
CA ARG A 103 1.54 0.22 -9.25
C ARG A 103 2.52 0.88 -8.28
N ALA A 104 3.75 0.41 -8.23
CA ALA A 104 4.78 0.97 -7.36
C ALA A 104 5.12 2.40 -7.76
N LEU A 105 5.23 2.66 -9.07
CA LEU A 105 5.49 4.00 -9.58
C LEU A 105 4.33 4.95 -9.27
N ALA A 106 3.09 4.47 -9.39
CA ALA A 106 1.93 5.26 -9.07
C ALA A 106 1.89 5.63 -7.59
N LEU A 107 2.22 4.70 -6.70
CA LEU A 107 2.30 4.96 -5.27
C LEU A 107 3.39 5.97 -4.93
N THR A 108 4.55 5.85 -5.58
CA THR A 108 5.66 6.77 -5.38
C THR A 108 5.25 8.19 -5.79
N ARG A 109 4.60 8.33 -6.94
CA ARG A 109 4.10 9.63 -7.39
C ARG A 109 3.11 10.23 -6.42
N LEU A 110 2.22 9.41 -5.87
CA LEU A 110 1.23 9.85 -4.90
C LEU A 110 1.89 10.39 -3.64
N VAL A 111 2.89 9.69 -3.12
CA VAL A 111 3.63 10.13 -1.92
C VAL A 111 4.37 11.44 -2.18
N ILE A 112 5.04 11.54 -3.32
CA ILE A 112 5.81 12.74 -3.66
C ILE A 112 4.90 13.95 -3.84
N SER A 113 3.69 13.75 -4.37
CA SER A 113 2.75 14.85 -4.61
C SER A 113 2.17 15.44 -3.31
N GLU A 114 2.31 14.74 -2.22
CA GLU A 114 1.83 15.17 -0.91
C GLU A 114 3.01 15.69 -0.07
#